data_d0d64b1453d6169d4c05bb0fd930a757
#
_entry.id   d0d64b1453d6169d4c05bb0fd930a757
#
_cell.length_a   1.000
_cell.length_b   1.000
_cell.length_c   1.000
_cell.angle_alpha   90.00
_cell.angle_beta   90.00
_cell.angle_gamma   90.00
#
_symmetry.space_group_name_H-M   'P 1'
#
loop_
_entity.id
_entity.type
_entity.pdbx_description
1 polymer ?
#
loop_
_entity_poly.entity_id
_entity_poly.type
_entity_poly.pdbx_seq_one_letter_code
_entity_poly.pdbx_strand_id
1 'polypeptide(L)'
;MKKLLLSVSLLACLACFNACSTDVDLYADYKDIPVVYGLLDASQDTNYIRINRAFSSNNDHPINANEVALIADSCNYPGKLRAYIVEYQSGFGNQFTETGDVLELDTMTVHDKEEGIFYSPNQKVYYAKGKAVFSNNSPSRRYKYRLFIHKGNDTITAETGLVGDDDFKVITSQLNFKAAESSKSNQINFVETPNAVFYDMEFVFHYWESVNNGPLTQKQVSYSFGAKSIEELDKDGNVFSVSYGENTLFNLLKDAIGADTIVNPNHPNVVRYFDPKPVTIYLAAGGDELYNYIQVNAQTGYSQTIPDYTNISGGYGVFSSRRNLTKEVGISARTQTDLYGKPWGFKQQ
;
A
#
# COMPACT_ATOMS: atom_id res chain seq x y z
N MET A 1 67.18 -48.47 2.77
CA MET A 1 66.86 -47.10 3.24
C MET A 1 65.92 -46.34 2.26
N LYS A 2 66.17 -46.24 0.95
CA LYS A 2 65.27 -45.51 -0.01
C LYS A 2 63.81 -46.01 -0.06
N LYS A 3 63.59 -47.35 0.01
CA LYS A 3 62.25 -47.89 -0.02
C LYS A 3 61.45 -47.65 1.28
N LEU A 4 62.15 -47.56 2.42
CA LEU A 4 61.53 -47.24 3.71
C LEU A 4 61.09 -45.78 3.81
N LEU A 5 61.91 -44.88 3.26
CA LEU A 5 61.59 -43.46 3.18
C LEU A 5 60.39 -43.16 2.26
N LEU A 6 60.28 -43.95 1.15
CA LEU A 6 59.15 -43.78 0.21
C LEU A 6 57.85 -44.26 0.83
N SER A 7 57.86 -45.37 1.59
CA SER A 7 56.67 -45.86 2.28
C SER A 7 56.21 -44.96 3.42
N VAL A 8 57.12 -44.35 4.16
CA VAL A 8 56.79 -43.37 5.23
C VAL A 8 56.22 -42.06 4.63
N SER A 9 56.79 -41.60 3.52
CA SER A 9 56.25 -40.42 2.80
C SER A 9 54.85 -40.64 2.25
N LEU A 10 54.55 -41.84 1.70
CA LEU A 10 53.24 -42.19 1.19
C LEU A 10 52.21 -42.29 2.32
N LEU A 11 52.58 -42.85 3.51
CA LEU A 11 51.73 -42.90 4.65
C LEU A 11 51.44 -41.54 5.26
N ALA A 12 52.37 -40.62 5.25
CA ALA A 12 52.19 -39.22 5.67
C ALA A 12 51.28 -38.44 4.76
N CYS A 13 51.33 -38.65 3.43
CA CYS A 13 50.37 -38.06 2.49
C CYS A 13 48.95 -38.58 2.66
N LEU A 14 48.75 -39.86 2.96
CA LEU A 14 47.43 -40.41 3.24
C LEU A 14 46.77 -39.89 4.54
N ALA A 15 47.57 -39.49 5.52
CA ALA A 15 47.11 -38.91 6.78
C ALA A 15 46.62 -37.44 6.61
N CYS A 16 47.07 -36.73 5.57
CA CYS A 16 46.65 -35.36 5.31
C CYS A 16 45.29 -35.23 4.63
N PHE A 17 44.71 -36.33 4.12
CA PHE A 17 43.40 -36.29 3.47
C PHE A 17 42.18 -36.35 4.40
N ASN A 18 42.41 -36.55 5.73
CA ASN A 18 41.32 -36.60 6.71
C ASN A 18 41.14 -35.31 7.52
N ALA A 19 41.74 -34.19 7.10
CA ALA A 19 41.77 -32.96 7.90
C ALA A 19 41.01 -31.80 7.29
N CYS A 20 39.90 -32.09 6.59
CA CYS A 20 38.97 -31.05 6.20
C CYS A 20 37.53 -31.58 6.25
N SER A 21 36.96 -31.67 7.44
CA SER A 21 35.54 -31.51 7.56
C SER A 21 35.27 -29.99 7.49
N THR A 22 34.95 -29.50 6.31
CA THR A 22 34.38 -28.17 6.17
C THR A 22 32.87 -28.27 6.44
N ASP A 23 32.48 -28.59 7.65
CA ASP A 23 31.15 -28.26 8.14
C ASP A 23 31.14 -26.75 8.36
N VAL A 24 30.91 -26.04 7.26
CA VAL A 24 30.57 -24.62 7.30
C VAL A 24 29.13 -24.57 7.70
N ASP A 25 28.87 -24.04 8.88
CA ASP A 25 27.54 -23.74 9.35
C ASP A 25 26.95 -22.67 8.42
N LEU A 26 26.11 -23.09 7.48
CA LEU A 26 25.55 -22.21 6.44
C LEU A 26 24.36 -21.40 6.96
N TYR A 27 23.88 -21.71 8.14
CA TYR A 27 22.71 -21.07 8.73
C TYR A 27 23.09 -20.37 10.03
N ALA A 28 22.68 -19.11 10.13
CA ALA A 28 22.75 -18.38 11.39
C ALA A 28 21.75 -18.97 12.40
N ASP A 29 22.05 -18.88 13.69
CA ASP A 29 21.11 -19.24 14.74
C ASP A 29 19.76 -18.53 14.54
N TYR A 30 18.68 -19.29 14.70
CA TYR A 30 17.33 -18.75 14.60
C TYR A 30 17.12 -17.63 15.61
N LYS A 31 16.71 -16.47 15.11
CA LYS A 31 16.23 -15.37 15.93
C LYS A 31 14.72 -15.18 15.68
N ASP A 32 13.95 -15.18 16.75
CA ASP A 32 12.53 -14.87 16.70
C ASP A 32 12.31 -13.37 16.51
N ILE A 33 12.32 -12.93 15.25
CA ILE A 33 12.23 -11.53 14.86
C ILE A 33 10.78 -11.20 14.48
N PRO A 34 10.13 -10.25 15.15
CA PRO A 34 8.79 -9.80 14.78
C PRO A 34 8.77 -9.10 13.43
N VAL A 35 7.72 -9.35 12.66
CA VAL A 35 7.42 -8.67 11.40
C VAL A 35 6.07 -7.99 11.54
N VAL A 36 6.07 -6.66 11.51
CA VAL A 36 4.89 -5.85 11.83
C VAL A 36 4.49 -4.99 10.65
N TYR A 37 3.22 -5.06 10.26
CA TYR A 37 2.61 -4.18 9.26
C TYR A 37 1.34 -3.58 9.82
N GLY A 38 1.29 -2.26 9.94
CA GLY A 38 0.13 -1.52 10.41
C GLY A 38 0.02 -0.16 9.74
N LEU A 39 -1.16 0.14 9.21
CA LEU A 39 -1.49 1.46 8.67
C LEU A 39 -2.72 1.98 9.40
N LEU A 40 -2.53 3.01 10.21
CA LEU A 40 -3.62 3.67 10.92
C LEU A 40 -4.38 4.60 9.96
N ASP A 41 -5.68 4.52 9.98
CA ASP A 41 -6.58 5.40 9.24
C ASP A 41 -7.73 5.82 10.14
N ALA A 42 -7.71 7.07 10.58
CA ALA A 42 -8.73 7.64 11.48
C ALA A 42 -10.12 7.73 10.82
N SER A 43 -10.24 7.54 9.50
CA SER A 43 -11.53 7.47 8.81
C SER A 43 -12.21 6.11 8.90
N GLN A 44 -11.47 5.07 9.30
CA GLN A 44 -11.97 3.70 9.40
C GLN A 44 -12.46 3.38 10.81
N ASP A 45 -13.50 2.56 10.90
CA ASP A 45 -14.05 2.10 12.19
C ASP A 45 -13.15 1.04 12.83
N THR A 46 -12.31 0.39 12.06
CA THR A 46 -11.41 -0.66 12.55
C THR A 46 -10.07 -0.55 11.83
N ASN A 47 -9.00 -0.54 12.62
CA ASN A 47 -7.63 -0.53 12.11
C ASN A 47 -6.96 -1.87 12.41
N TYR A 48 -6.29 -2.42 11.41
CA TYR A 48 -5.67 -3.74 11.47
C TYR A 48 -4.15 -3.64 11.50
N ILE A 49 -3.55 -4.47 12.37
CA ILE A 49 -2.11 -4.59 12.49
C ILE A 49 -1.76 -6.07 12.37
N ARG A 50 -0.93 -6.40 11.42
CA ARG A 50 -0.40 -7.73 11.25
C ARG A 50 0.88 -7.85 12.07
N ILE A 51 0.93 -8.83 12.97
CA ILE A 51 2.09 -9.14 13.80
C ILE A 51 2.44 -10.61 13.54
N ASN A 52 3.46 -10.82 12.74
CA ASN A 52 4.01 -12.11 12.37
C ASN A 52 5.42 -12.26 12.93
N ARG A 53 6.05 -13.38 12.65
CA ARG A 53 7.47 -13.59 12.91
C ARG A 53 8.20 -14.04 11.66
N ALA A 54 9.47 -13.69 11.58
CA ALA A 54 10.38 -14.26 10.61
C ALA A 54 10.61 -15.74 10.94
N PHE A 55 10.84 -16.54 9.94
CA PHE A 55 11.21 -17.95 10.10
C PHE A 55 12.52 -18.24 9.38
N SER A 56 13.24 -19.24 9.87
CA SER A 56 14.44 -19.75 9.24
C SER A 56 14.43 -21.27 9.29
N SER A 57 15.00 -21.92 8.29
CA SER A 57 15.42 -23.30 8.43
C SER A 57 16.67 -23.33 9.30
N ASN A 58 16.84 -24.35 10.13
CA ASN A 58 18.04 -24.56 10.94
C ASN A 58 18.81 -25.79 10.43
N ASN A 59 20.06 -25.93 10.88
CA ASN A 59 20.95 -27.04 10.49
C ASN A 59 20.43 -28.42 10.93
N ASP A 60 19.69 -28.48 12.03
CA ASP A 60 19.17 -29.73 12.58
C ASP A 60 17.99 -30.29 11.77
N HIS A 61 17.30 -29.40 11.07
CA HIS A 61 16.21 -29.73 10.17
C HIS A 61 16.25 -28.81 8.93
N PRO A 62 17.02 -29.18 7.89
CA PRO A 62 17.10 -28.41 6.67
C PRO A 62 15.79 -28.55 5.86
N ILE A 63 14.73 -27.97 6.39
CA ILE A 63 13.46 -27.86 5.70
C ILE A 63 13.58 -26.72 4.69
N ASN A 64 13.14 -26.96 3.46
CA ASN A 64 13.07 -25.91 2.44
C ASN A 64 12.29 -24.72 2.99
N ALA A 65 12.84 -23.50 2.85
CA ALA A 65 12.20 -22.28 3.33
C ALA A 65 10.74 -22.12 2.81
N ASN A 66 10.46 -22.59 1.60
CA ASN A 66 9.11 -22.59 1.04
C ASN A 66 8.15 -23.52 1.80
N GLU A 67 8.63 -24.64 2.32
CA GLU A 67 7.82 -25.59 3.11
C GLU A 67 7.53 -25.00 4.49
N VAL A 68 8.54 -24.36 5.12
CA VAL A 68 8.38 -23.66 6.41
C VAL A 68 7.37 -22.52 6.29
N ALA A 69 7.39 -21.80 5.17
CA ALA A 69 6.46 -20.70 4.90
C ALA A 69 4.99 -21.12 4.88
N LEU A 70 4.71 -22.39 4.58
CA LEU A 70 3.35 -22.95 4.54
C LEU A 70 2.85 -23.45 5.91
N ILE A 71 3.68 -23.38 6.95
CA ILE A 71 3.31 -23.79 8.31
C ILE A 71 2.80 -22.57 9.08
N ALA A 72 1.57 -22.64 9.60
CA ALA A 72 0.94 -21.54 10.33
C ALA A 72 1.81 -21.04 11.50
N ASP A 73 2.32 -21.94 12.31
CA ASP A 73 3.12 -21.62 13.50
C ASP A 73 4.53 -21.09 13.18
N SER A 74 4.99 -21.25 11.96
CA SER A 74 6.25 -20.65 11.50
C SER A 74 6.11 -19.17 11.24
N CYS A 75 4.96 -18.75 10.71
CA CYS A 75 4.69 -17.36 10.34
C CYS A 75 3.96 -16.58 11.43
N ASN A 76 3.24 -17.26 12.33
CA ASN A 76 2.42 -16.64 13.36
C ASN A 76 2.95 -16.98 14.76
N TYR A 77 2.76 -16.07 15.70
CA TYR A 77 2.95 -16.38 17.11
C TYR A 77 1.85 -17.34 17.58
N PRO A 78 2.20 -18.42 18.32
CA PRO A 78 1.23 -19.45 18.72
C PRO A 78 0.12 -18.92 19.64
N GLY A 79 0.40 -17.85 20.38
CA GLY A 79 -0.57 -17.19 21.27
C GLY A 79 -0.92 -15.79 20.81
N LYS A 80 -1.72 -15.08 21.62
CA LYS A 80 -1.94 -13.64 21.51
C LYS A 80 -0.81 -12.94 22.26
N LEU A 81 -0.03 -12.09 21.58
CA LEU A 81 0.89 -11.17 22.22
C LEU A 81 0.07 -10.01 22.82
N ARG A 82 0.50 -9.48 23.96
CA ARG A 82 -0.06 -8.23 24.42
C ARG A 82 0.44 -7.10 23.53
N ALA A 83 -0.47 -6.43 22.86
CA ALA A 83 -0.17 -5.30 21.99
C ALA A 83 -1.17 -4.17 22.22
N TYR A 84 -0.69 -2.93 22.23
CA TYR A 84 -1.51 -1.74 22.42
C TYR A 84 -0.87 -0.52 21.77
N ILE A 85 -1.70 0.50 21.55
CA ILE A 85 -1.29 1.78 20.98
C ILE A 85 -1.52 2.86 22.04
N VAL A 86 -0.54 3.74 22.23
CA VAL A 86 -0.61 4.90 23.11
C VAL A 86 -0.68 6.16 22.27
N GLU A 87 -1.61 7.05 22.61
CA GLU A 87 -1.76 8.34 21.96
C GLU A 87 -0.87 9.39 22.65
N TYR A 88 -0.20 10.20 21.81
CA TYR A 88 0.57 11.37 22.21
C TYR A 88 0.03 12.62 21.49
N GLN A 89 -0.05 13.72 22.20
CA GLN A 89 -0.50 15.01 21.69
C GLN A 89 0.63 16.02 21.75
N SER A 90 0.76 16.86 20.70
CA SER A 90 1.68 17.97 20.70
C SER A 90 1.27 19.03 21.70
N GLY A 91 2.23 19.47 22.51
CA GLY A 91 2.11 20.60 23.43
C GLY A 91 2.91 21.82 22.95
N PHE A 92 3.19 22.71 23.90
CA PHE A 92 3.99 23.89 23.64
C PHE A 92 5.42 23.49 23.21
N GLY A 93 5.95 24.11 22.14
CA GLY A 93 7.32 23.83 21.65
C GLY A 93 7.47 22.50 20.91
N ASN A 94 6.39 21.97 20.33
CA ASN A 94 6.38 20.69 19.58
C ASN A 94 6.80 19.46 20.39
N GLN A 95 6.73 19.53 21.72
CA GLN A 95 6.90 18.34 22.56
C GLN A 95 5.62 17.52 22.57
N PHE A 96 5.76 16.20 22.47
CA PHE A 96 4.65 15.27 22.55
C PHE A 96 4.56 14.69 23.95
N THR A 97 3.35 14.72 24.53
CA THR A 97 3.03 14.13 25.83
C THR A 97 1.91 13.11 25.69
N GLU A 98 1.93 12.07 26.51
CA GLU A 98 0.85 11.08 26.54
C GLU A 98 -0.47 11.76 26.92
N THR A 99 -1.53 11.41 26.20
CA THR A 99 -2.89 11.86 26.53
C THR A 99 -3.52 11.03 27.64
N GLY A 100 -2.99 9.85 27.88
CA GLY A 100 -3.56 8.83 28.76
C GLY A 100 -4.46 7.84 28.03
N ASP A 101 -4.74 8.08 26.75
CA ASP A 101 -5.55 7.17 25.93
C ASP A 101 -4.69 6.00 25.43
N VAL A 102 -5.10 4.80 25.84
CA VAL A 102 -4.46 3.53 25.45
C VAL A 102 -5.48 2.65 24.75
N LEU A 103 -5.11 2.22 23.56
CA LEU A 103 -5.92 1.33 22.74
C LEU A 103 -5.33 -0.08 22.79
N GLU A 104 -5.90 -0.95 23.61
CA GLU A 104 -5.53 -2.38 23.62
C GLU A 104 -5.98 -3.06 22.32
N LEU A 105 -5.10 -3.85 21.74
CA LEU A 105 -5.40 -4.59 20.51
C LEU A 105 -5.97 -5.97 20.83
N ASP A 106 -7.04 -6.33 20.14
CA ASP A 106 -7.56 -7.69 20.15
C ASP A 106 -7.14 -8.45 18.90
N THR A 107 -7.42 -9.74 18.82
CA THR A 107 -7.07 -10.59 17.68
C THR A 107 -8.30 -11.19 17.03
N MET A 108 -8.26 -11.31 15.72
CA MET A 108 -9.23 -12.08 14.94
C MET A 108 -8.52 -12.90 13.87
N THR A 109 -9.22 -13.91 13.36
CA THR A 109 -8.74 -14.70 12.23
C THR A 109 -9.47 -14.24 10.97
N VAL A 110 -8.70 -13.90 9.95
CA VAL A 110 -9.18 -13.60 8.60
C VAL A 110 -9.00 -14.86 7.76
N HIS A 111 -10.02 -15.23 6.97
CA HIS A 111 -10.10 -16.54 6.29
C HIS A 111 -10.00 -16.45 4.76
N ASP A 112 -9.85 -15.27 4.22
CA ASP A 112 -9.92 -14.96 2.77
C ASP A 112 -8.57 -14.59 2.16
N LYS A 113 -7.48 -14.96 2.81
CA LYS A 113 -6.16 -14.76 2.22
C LYS A 113 -6.00 -15.67 0.99
N GLU A 114 -5.71 -15.07 -0.14
CA GLU A 114 -5.37 -15.78 -1.37
C GLU A 114 -4.16 -16.71 -1.18
N GLU A 115 -4.14 -17.80 -1.94
CA GLU A 115 -3.00 -18.71 -1.98
C GLU A 115 -1.75 -18.01 -2.49
N GLY A 116 -0.61 -18.33 -1.92
CA GLY A 116 0.68 -17.75 -2.27
C GLY A 116 1.83 -18.48 -1.57
N ILE A 117 2.98 -17.82 -1.47
CA ILE A 117 4.19 -18.41 -0.88
C ILE A 117 4.02 -18.70 0.63
N PHE A 118 3.20 -17.91 1.33
CA PHE A 118 3.02 -18.05 2.77
C PHE A 118 1.69 -18.72 3.12
N TYR A 119 1.66 -19.33 4.31
CA TYR A 119 0.47 -20.00 4.85
C TYR A 119 -0.83 -19.22 4.59
N SER A 120 -1.82 -19.95 4.12
CA SER A 120 -3.19 -19.49 3.83
C SER A 120 -4.19 -20.63 4.16
N PRO A 121 -5.50 -20.38 4.18
CA PRO A 121 -6.20 -19.11 4.04
C PRO A 121 -6.27 -18.30 5.34
N ASN A 122 -5.97 -18.93 6.49
CA ASN A 122 -6.19 -18.31 7.80
C ASN A 122 -5.03 -17.39 8.19
N GLN A 123 -5.36 -16.16 8.55
CA GLN A 123 -4.39 -15.21 9.09
C GLN A 123 -4.88 -14.65 10.42
N LYS A 124 -4.00 -14.66 11.43
CA LYS A 124 -4.22 -13.92 12.67
C LYS A 124 -3.84 -12.45 12.43
N VAL A 125 -4.77 -11.55 12.69
CA VAL A 125 -4.54 -10.11 12.66
C VAL A 125 -4.93 -9.51 14.01
N TYR A 126 -4.20 -8.48 14.41
CA TYR A 126 -4.55 -7.65 15.56
C TYR A 126 -5.41 -6.50 15.07
N TYR A 127 -6.35 -6.04 15.86
CA TYR A 127 -7.21 -4.94 15.48
C TYR A 127 -7.49 -3.99 16.64
N ALA A 128 -7.57 -2.73 16.27
CA ALA A 128 -8.04 -1.64 17.11
C ALA A 128 -9.43 -1.26 16.65
N LYS A 129 -10.43 -1.34 17.55
CA LYS A 129 -11.82 -1.06 17.22
C LYS A 129 -12.23 0.32 17.73
N GLY A 130 -12.82 1.09 16.84
CA GLY A 130 -13.46 2.35 17.20
C GLY A 130 -12.77 3.57 16.58
N LYS A 131 -13.50 4.26 15.70
CA LYS A 131 -13.13 5.55 15.12
C LYS A 131 -12.91 6.64 16.18
N ALA A 132 -13.64 6.52 17.31
CA ALA A 132 -13.58 7.47 18.41
C ALA A 132 -12.26 7.44 19.22
N VAL A 133 -11.40 6.47 18.94
CA VAL A 133 -10.11 6.29 19.63
C VAL A 133 -9.01 7.15 19.05
N PHE A 134 -9.14 7.56 17.77
CA PHE A 134 -8.14 8.40 17.12
C PHE A 134 -8.61 9.85 17.13
N SER A 135 -7.85 10.69 17.82
CA SER A 135 -8.10 12.12 17.84
C SER A 135 -7.74 12.75 16.49
N ASN A 136 -8.58 13.66 16.01
CA ASN A 136 -8.31 14.35 14.75
C ASN A 136 -7.24 15.42 14.93
N ASN A 137 -6.28 15.48 14.00
CA ASN A 137 -5.37 16.61 13.92
C ASN A 137 -6.15 17.92 13.68
N SER A 138 -5.57 19.01 14.15
CA SER A 138 -6.05 20.35 13.90
C SER A 138 -4.86 21.30 13.71
N PRO A 139 -5.05 22.54 13.27
CA PRO A 139 -3.96 23.51 13.15
C PRO A 139 -3.17 23.72 14.44
N SER A 140 -3.82 23.56 15.61
CA SER A 140 -3.23 23.76 16.93
C SER A 140 -2.79 22.47 17.64
N ARG A 141 -3.13 21.30 17.10
CA ARG A 141 -2.86 20.01 17.74
C ARG A 141 -2.48 18.95 16.71
N ARG A 142 -1.37 18.26 16.98
CA ARG A 142 -0.91 17.10 16.23
C ARG A 142 -0.89 15.89 17.13
N TYR A 143 -1.19 14.74 16.58
CA TYR A 143 -1.19 13.49 17.30
C TYR A 143 -0.18 12.52 16.71
N LYS A 144 0.43 11.75 17.60
CA LYS A 144 1.30 10.62 17.28
C LYS A 144 0.81 9.40 18.04
N TYR A 145 1.04 8.26 17.46
CA TYR A 145 0.66 6.97 18.01
C TYR A 145 1.88 6.07 18.10
N ARG A 146 2.10 5.51 19.28
CA ARG A 146 3.18 4.55 19.51
C ARG A 146 2.60 3.18 19.78
N LEU A 147 2.98 2.22 18.95
CA LEU A 147 2.66 0.81 19.12
C LEU A 147 3.66 0.17 20.09
N PHE A 148 3.14 -0.64 21.00
CA PHE A 148 3.90 -1.49 21.90
C PHE A 148 3.46 -2.94 21.73
N ILE A 149 4.41 -3.86 21.60
CA ILE A 149 4.18 -5.30 21.50
C ILE A 149 5.10 -5.98 22.50
N HIS A 150 4.51 -6.71 23.47
CA HIS A 150 5.26 -7.46 24.47
C HIS A 150 5.45 -8.91 24.02
N LYS A 151 6.72 -9.32 23.87
CA LYS A 151 7.13 -10.66 23.50
C LYS A 151 8.07 -11.21 24.57
N GLY A 152 7.55 -11.98 25.51
CA GLY A 152 8.31 -12.42 26.67
C GLY A 152 8.83 -11.23 27.46
N ASN A 153 10.15 -11.08 27.59
CA ASN A 153 10.80 -9.97 28.26
C ASN A 153 11.10 -8.77 27.32
N ASP A 154 10.92 -8.95 26.01
CA ASP A 154 11.21 -7.92 25.02
C ASP A 154 9.99 -7.06 24.75
N THR A 155 10.21 -5.79 24.52
CA THR A 155 9.19 -4.85 24.06
C THR A 155 9.58 -4.27 22.71
N ILE A 156 8.78 -4.55 21.70
CA ILE A 156 8.91 -4.02 20.36
C ILE A 156 8.09 -2.75 20.29
N THR A 157 8.64 -1.70 19.69
CA THR A 157 7.95 -0.41 19.56
C THR A 157 8.03 0.14 18.15
N ALA A 158 7.02 0.92 17.78
CA ALA A 158 7.02 1.71 16.55
C ALA A 158 6.21 2.99 16.78
N GLU A 159 6.52 4.06 16.05
CA GLU A 159 5.82 5.33 16.19
C GLU A 159 5.47 5.90 14.82
N THR A 160 4.31 6.56 14.71
CA THR A 160 3.88 7.29 13.51
C THR A 160 3.07 8.52 13.89
N GLY A 161 3.15 9.57 13.06
CA GLY A 161 2.22 10.68 13.10
C GLY A 161 0.88 10.29 12.44
N LEU A 162 -0.24 10.73 12.99
CA LEU A 162 -1.53 10.50 12.34
C LEU A 162 -1.68 11.38 11.10
N VAL A 163 -1.89 10.77 9.95
CA VAL A 163 -2.21 11.48 8.70
C VAL A 163 -3.68 11.84 8.67
N GLY A 164 -3.96 13.09 8.31
CA GLY A 164 -5.33 13.54 8.08
C GLY A 164 -5.90 14.42 9.17
N ASP A 165 -6.89 15.19 8.77
CA ASP A 165 -7.79 16.00 9.60
C ASP A 165 -9.16 16.07 8.92
N ASP A 166 -10.09 16.83 9.50
CA ASP A 166 -11.44 17.01 8.96
C ASP A 166 -11.49 17.96 7.76
N ASP A 167 -10.42 18.74 7.52
CA ASP A 167 -10.33 19.67 6.38
C ASP A 167 -9.80 19.01 5.11
N PHE A 168 -9.30 17.77 5.19
CA PHE A 168 -8.82 17.02 4.02
C PHE A 168 -9.95 16.78 3.02
N LYS A 169 -9.87 17.39 1.86
CA LYS A 169 -10.90 17.28 0.80
C LYS A 169 -10.36 17.62 -0.58
N VAL A 170 -10.95 17.01 -1.60
CA VAL A 170 -10.80 17.46 -2.98
C VAL A 170 -11.67 18.69 -3.18
N ILE A 171 -11.11 19.78 -3.69
CA ILE A 171 -11.82 21.04 -3.97
C ILE A 171 -12.53 20.95 -5.31
N THR A 172 -11.86 20.42 -6.34
CA THR A 172 -12.40 20.27 -7.69
C THR A 172 -13.76 19.55 -7.67
N SER A 173 -14.78 20.16 -8.26
CA SER A 173 -16.15 19.64 -8.35
C SER A 173 -16.50 19.12 -9.73
N GLN A 174 -15.69 19.45 -10.74
CA GLN A 174 -15.95 19.11 -12.13
C GLN A 174 -14.63 18.95 -12.89
N LEU A 175 -14.51 17.91 -13.71
CA LEU A 175 -13.38 17.74 -14.60
C LEU A 175 -13.71 18.22 -16.02
N ASN A 176 -12.69 18.73 -16.67
CA ASN A 176 -12.83 19.33 -18.01
C ASN A 176 -11.89 18.61 -18.99
N PHE A 177 -12.49 17.92 -19.96
CA PHE A 177 -11.76 17.22 -21.00
C PHE A 177 -12.18 17.74 -22.38
N LYS A 178 -11.32 17.56 -23.37
CA LYS A 178 -11.57 17.90 -24.79
C LYS A 178 -11.21 16.74 -25.69
N ALA A 179 -12.03 16.53 -26.70
CA ALA A 179 -11.84 15.49 -27.69
C ALA A 179 -10.71 15.80 -28.72
N ALA A 180 -10.33 17.06 -28.86
CA ALA A 180 -9.28 17.49 -29.75
C ALA A 180 -7.90 17.21 -29.14
N GLU A 181 -6.90 16.94 -29.96
CA GLU A 181 -5.50 16.92 -29.52
C GLU A 181 -5.16 18.30 -28.94
N SER A 182 -4.69 18.30 -27.71
CA SER A 182 -4.32 19.50 -26.98
C SER A 182 -3.08 19.22 -26.15
N SER A 183 -2.15 20.15 -26.16
CA SER A 183 -1.00 20.16 -25.24
C SER A 183 -1.33 20.82 -23.90
N LYS A 184 -2.59 21.27 -23.70
CA LYS A 184 -3.03 21.90 -22.47
C LYS A 184 -3.37 20.85 -21.41
N SER A 185 -3.18 21.25 -20.18
CA SER A 185 -3.54 20.47 -19.00
C SER A 185 -4.58 21.21 -18.15
N ASN A 186 -5.34 20.45 -17.40
CA ASN A 186 -6.20 20.90 -16.32
C ASN A 186 -5.70 20.32 -15.01
N GLN A 187 -6.25 20.77 -13.90
CA GLN A 187 -5.79 20.37 -12.57
C GLN A 187 -6.94 19.84 -11.72
N ILE A 188 -6.59 18.89 -10.84
CA ILE A 188 -7.40 18.49 -9.71
C ILE A 188 -6.76 19.10 -8.47
N ASN A 189 -7.54 19.87 -7.73
CA ASN A 189 -7.11 20.60 -6.54
C ASN A 189 -7.67 19.93 -5.28
N PHE A 190 -6.83 19.83 -4.25
CA PHE A 190 -7.20 19.27 -2.96
C PHE A 190 -6.46 19.98 -1.82
N VAL A 191 -7.02 19.92 -0.62
CA VAL A 191 -6.43 20.54 0.57
C VAL A 191 -5.32 19.67 1.11
N GLU A 192 -4.19 20.30 1.48
CA GLU A 192 -3.10 19.65 2.22
C GLU A 192 -3.61 19.05 3.52
N THR A 193 -3.06 17.90 3.90
CA THR A 193 -3.43 17.29 5.18
C THR A 193 -2.22 17.05 6.07
N PRO A 194 -2.37 17.19 7.41
CA PRO A 194 -1.28 17.03 8.36
C PRO A 194 -0.59 15.67 8.27
N ASN A 195 0.73 15.68 8.46
CA ASN A 195 1.61 14.51 8.49
C ASN A 195 1.65 13.68 7.18
N ALA A 196 0.98 14.14 6.11
CA ALA A 196 1.15 13.55 4.79
C ALA A 196 2.44 14.04 4.15
N VAL A 197 3.20 13.14 3.54
CA VAL A 197 4.41 13.43 2.78
C VAL A 197 4.31 13.01 1.32
N PHE A 198 3.29 12.23 0.99
CA PHE A 198 2.96 11.89 -0.39
C PHE A 198 1.45 11.70 -0.56
N TYR A 199 1.02 11.79 -1.81
CA TYR A 199 -0.36 11.55 -2.22
C TYR A 199 -0.39 10.64 -3.43
N ASP A 200 -1.33 9.71 -3.44
CA ASP A 200 -1.65 8.86 -4.58
C ASP A 200 -3.07 9.15 -5.03
N MET A 201 -3.23 9.45 -6.32
CA MET A 201 -4.52 9.84 -6.87
C MET A 201 -4.86 9.03 -8.11
N GLU A 202 -6.11 8.66 -8.21
CA GLU A 202 -6.72 8.06 -9.38
C GLU A 202 -8.08 8.72 -9.65
N PHE A 203 -8.46 8.88 -10.89
CA PHE A 203 -9.87 9.08 -11.22
C PHE A 203 -10.40 7.91 -12.03
N VAL A 204 -11.68 7.58 -11.80
CA VAL A 204 -12.40 6.52 -12.49
C VAL A 204 -13.65 7.14 -13.11
N PHE A 205 -13.78 7.06 -14.44
CA PHE A 205 -14.99 7.46 -15.16
C PHE A 205 -15.89 6.25 -15.34
N HIS A 206 -17.13 6.36 -14.85
CA HIS A 206 -18.16 5.32 -14.90
C HIS A 206 -19.17 5.63 -15.99
N TYR A 207 -19.60 4.60 -16.73
CA TYR A 207 -20.67 4.70 -17.70
C TYR A 207 -21.47 3.39 -17.79
N TRP A 208 -22.67 3.49 -18.29
CA TRP A 208 -23.56 2.37 -18.54
C TRP A 208 -23.56 2.04 -20.02
N GLU A 209 -23.54 0.79 -20.37
CA GLU A 209 -23.55 0.30 -21.73
C GLU A 209 -24.69 -0.68 -21.94
N SER A 210 -25.50 -0.48 -22.99
CA SER A 210 -26.49 -1.42 -23.49
C SER A 210 -26.10 -1.83 -24.90
N VAL A 211 -26.10 -3.14 -25.15
CA VAL A 211 -25.85 -3.73 -26.46
C VAL A 211 -27.14 -4.38 -26.95
N ASN A 212 -27.58 -4.05 -28.16
CA ASN A 212 -28.81 -4.61 -28.77
C ASN A 212 -30.08 -4.43 -27.94
N ASN A 213 -30.23 -3.29 -27.29
CA ASN A 213 -31.32 -3.03 -26.34
C ASN A 213 -31.36 -4.04 -25.17
N GLY A 214 -30.24 -4.69 -24.87
CA GLY A 214 -30.06 -5.55 -23.71
C GLY A 214 -30.01 -4.76 -22.41
N PRO A 215 -29.79 -5.45 -21.28
CA PRO A 215 -29.67 -4.79 -19.99
C PRO A 215 -28.45 -3.85 -19.94
N LEU A 216 -28.57 -2.79 -19.15
CA LEU A 216 -27.47 -1.89 -18.87
C LEU A 216 -26.40 -2.60 -18.01
N THR A 217 -25.17 -2.54 -18.45
CA THR A 217 -23.98 -3.01 -17.71
C THR A 217 -23.10 -1.84 -17.38
N GLN A 218 -22.62 -1.79 -16.15
CA GLN A 218 -21.68 -0.76 -15.72
C GLN A 218 -20.29 -1.04 -16.30
N LYS A 219 -19.68 -0.01 -16.84
CA LYS A 219 -18.32 0.00 -17.38
C LYS A 219 -17.54 1.15 -16.77
N GLN A 220 -16.23 1.06 -16.81
CA GLN A 220 -15.36 2.12 -16.31
C GLN A 220 -14.04 2.19 -17.06
N VAL A 221 -13.44 3.36 -17.04
CA VAL A 221 -12.05 3.60 -17.40
C VAL A 221 -11.38 4.40 -16.30
N SER A 222 -10.13 4.14 -16.03
CA SER A 222 -9.39 4.81 -14.95
C SER A 222 -8.08 5.44 -15.43
N TYR A 223 -7.65 6.45 -14.70
CA TYR A 223 -6.37 7.11 -14.89
C TYR A 223 -5.69 7.32 -13.54
N SER A 224 -4.56 6.64 -13.35
CA SER A 224 -3.72 6.82 -12.17
C SER A 224 -2.66 7.90 -12.43
N PHE A 225 -2.51 8.82 -11.49
CA PHE A 225 -1.45 9.82 -11.48
C PHE A 225 -0.16 9.27 -10.87
N GLY A 226 -0.26 8.11 -10.20
CA GLY A 226 0.79 7.54 -9.37
C GLY A 226 1.00 8.31 -8.07
N ALA A 227 1.79 7.71 -7.20
CA ALA A 227 2.16 8.35 -5.94
C ALA A 227 3.15 9.49 -6.22
N LYS A 228 2.88 10.66 -5.63
CA LYS A 228 3.70 11.87 -5.73
C LYS A 228 4.03 12.40 -4.35
N SER A 229 5.31 12.70 -4.13
CA SER A 229 5.73 13.42 -2.93
C SER A 229 5.18 14.85 -2.92
N ILE A 230 5.11 15.45 -1.75
CA ILE A 230 4.69 16.86 -1.61
C ILE A 230 5.58 17.84 -2.37
N GLU A 231 6.83 17.45 -2.66
CA GLU A 231 7.79 18.25 -3.42
C GLU A 231 7.53 18.21 -4.94
N GLU A 232 6.84 17.17 -5.43
CA GLU A 232 6.49 16.98 -6.84
C GLU A 232 5.14 17.62 -7.20
N LEU A 233 4.42 18.14 -6.22
CA LEU A 233 3.09 18.73 -6.39
C LEU A 233 3.18 20.25 -6.48
N ASP A 234 2.40 20.82 -7.39
CA ASP A 234 2.17 22.26 -7.41
C ASP A 234 1.39 22.66 -6.15
N LYS A 235 1.84 23.72 -5.46
CA LYS A 235 1.25 24.18 -4.20
C LYS A 235 0.92 25.67 -4.24
N ASP A 236 -0.29 26.02 -3.86
CA ASP A 236 -0.74 27.39 -3.60
C ASP A 236 -1.41 27.47 -2.22
N GLY A 237 -0.74 28.13 -1.28
CA GLY A 237 -1.18 28.16 0.11
C GLY A 237 -1.21 26.77 0.74
N ASN A 238 -2.40 26.30 1.12
CA ASN A 238 -2.67 24.95 1.63
C ASN A 238 -3.34 24.02 0.60
N VAL A 239 -3.28 24.39 -0.68
CA VAL A 239 -3.88 23.62 -1.78
C VAL A 239 -2.79 23.01 -2.63
N PHE A 240 -2.86 21.69 -2.82
CA PHE A 240 -2.07 20.97 -3.80
C PHE A 240 -2.85 20.73 -5.09
N SER A 241 -2.12 20.63 -6.18
CA SER A 241 -2.67 20.40 -7.52
C SER A 241 -1.95 19.29 -8.25
N VAL A 242 -2.74 18.46 -8.94
CA VAL A 242 -2.25 17.41 -9.86
C VAL A 242 -2.78 17.69 -11.25
N SER A 243 -1.89 17.76 -12.24
CA SER A 243 -2.24 18.07 -13.62
C SER A 243 -2.60 16.83 -14.43
N TYR A 244 -3.60 16.94 -15.33
CA TYR A 244 -3.97 15.94 -16.32
C TYR A 244 -4.18 16.57 -17.70
N GLY A 245 -3.89 15.81 -18.76
CA GLY A 245 -4.10 16.27 -20.14
C GLY A 245 -5.59 16.42 -20.48
N GLU A 246 -5.93 17.46 -21.26
CA GLU A 246 -7.32 17.71 -21.68
C GLU A 246 -7.93 16.54 -22.46
N ASN A 247 -7.13 15.74 -23.16
CA ASN A 247 -7.59 14.59 -23.97
C ASN A 247 -7.53 13.23 -23.23
N THR A 248 -7.13 13.21 -21.96
CA THR A 248 -6.92 11.96 -21.20
C THR A 248 -8.13 11.05 -21.22
N LEU A 249 -9.32 11.55 -20.88
CA LEU A 249 -10.54 10.74 -20.88
C LEU A 249 -10.87 10.16 -22.26
N PHE A 250 -10.68 10.98 -23.31
CA PHE A 250 -10.99 10.53 -24.67
C PHE A 250 -10.03 9.45 -25.16
N ASN A 251 -8.76 9.51 -24.76
CA ASN A 251 -7.78 8.46 -25.06
C ASN A 251 -8.15 7.16 -24.33
N LEU A 252 -8.46 7.23 -23.04
CA LEU A 252 -8.90 6.06 -22.25
C LEU A 252 -10.13 5.40 -22.85
N LEU A 253 -11.14 6.19 -23.21
CA LEU A 253 -12.38 5.67 -23.82
C LEU A 253 -12.11 5.08 -25.21
N LYS A 254 -11.25 5.71 -26.00
CA LYS A 254 -10.85 5.18 -27.31
C LYS A 254 -10.19 3.80 -27.18
N ASP A 255 -9.30 3.64 -26.21
CA ASP A 255 -8.61 2.38 -25.98
C ASP A 255 -9.55 1.30 -25.43
N ALA A 256 -10.47 1.65 -24.53
CA ALA A 256 -11.40 0.72 -23.92
C ALA A 256 -12.56 0.30 -24.84
N ILE A 257 -13.10 1.26 -25.62
CA ILE A 257 -14.24 1.01 -26.51
C ILE A 257 -13.77 0.37 -27.84
N GLY A 258 -12.55 0.67 -28.28
CA GLY A 258 -11.99 0.22 -29.53
C GLY A 258 -12.54 0.98 -30.74
N ALA A 259 -11.75 1.03 -31.82
CA ALA A 259 -12.16 1.69 -33.05
C ALA A 259 -13.34 0.98 -33.76
N ASP A 260 -13.45 -0.34 -33.59
CA ASP A 260 -14.38 -1.18 -34.33
C ASP A 260 -15.82 -1.20 -33.82
N THR A 261 -16.06 -0.76 -32.58
CA THR A 261 -17.41 -0.64 -32.03
C THR A 261 -18.16 0.59 -32.54
N ILE A 262 -17.50 1.41 -33.32
CA ILE A 262 -17.92 2.77 -33.56
C ILE A 262 -18.84 2.88 -34.76
N VAL A 263 -18.66 2.17 -35.80
CA VAL A 263 -19.42 2.38 -37.06
C VAL A 263 -19.45 1.13 -37.94
N ASN A 264 -19.55 -0.04 -37.39
CA ASN A 264 -19.84 -1.19 -38.22
C ASN A 264 -21.36 -1.26 -38.34
N PRO A 265 -21.96 -1.05 -39.56
CA PRO A 265 -23.38 -1.22 -39.77
C PRO A 265 -23.88 -2.63 -39.45
N ASN A 266 -23.00 -3.59 -39.28
CA ASN A 266 -23.29 -4.96 -38.82
C ASN A 266 -23.11 -5.14 -37.31
N HIS A 267 -22.61 -4.13 -36.59
CA HIS A 267 -22.60 -4.15 -35.13
C HIS A 267 -23.82 -3.38 -34.60
N PRO A 268 -24.57 -4.03 -33.78
CA PRO A 268 -25.87 -3.56 -33.34
C PRO A 268 -25.71 -2.38 -32.38
N ASN A 269 -26.83 -1.67 -32.26
CA ASN A 269 -27.09 -0.55 -31.39
C ASN A 269 -26.41 -0.63 -30.02
N VAL A 270 -25.18 -0.10 -29.91
CA VAL A 270 -24.55 0.15 -28.63
C VAL A 270 -24.92 1.56 -28.18
N VAL A 271 -25.55 1.64 -27.04
CA VAL A 271 -25.92 2.92 -26.42
C VAL A 271 -25.25 3.02 -25.07
N ARG A 272 -24.66 4.19 -24.79
CA ARG A 272 -23.98 4.49 -23.55
C ARG A 272 -24.57 5.71 -22.86
N TYR A 273 -24.59 5.64 -21.55
CA TYR A 273 -25.06 6.71 -20.67
C TYR A 273 -24.08 6.91 -19.53
N PHE A 274 -24.07 8.07 -18.94
CA PHE A 274 -23.34 8.35 -17.69
C PHE A 274 -24.21 9.17 -16.75
N ASP A 275 -23.96 9.04 -15.46
CA ASP A 275 -24.66 9.74 -14.40
C ASP A 275 -24.19 11.21 -14.32
N PRO A 276 -24.91 12.10 -13.61
CA PRO A 276 -24.52 13.53 -13.49
C PRO A 276 -23.13 13.75 -12.87
N LYS A 277 -22.67 12.79 -12.05
CA LYS A 277 -21.33 12.77 -11.47
C LYS A 277 -20.61 11.46 -11.85
N PRO A 278 -20.19 11.35 -13.10
CA PRO A 278 -19.70 10.08 -13.62
C PRO A 278 -18.24 9.78 -13.22
N VAL A 279 -17.56 10.70 -12.54
CA VAL A 279 -16.16 10.52 -12.17
C VAL A 279 -16.03 10.39 -10.67
N THR A 280 -15.40 9.30 -10.24
CA THR A 280 -14.97 9.12 -8.86
C THR A 280 -13.48 9.41 -8.76
N ILE A 281 -13.08 10.35 -7.90
CA ILE A 281 -11.69 10.63 -7.55
C ILE A 281 -11.39 9.89 -6.27
N TYR A 282 -10.36 9.03 -6.31
CA TYR A 282 -9.74 8.40 -5.15
C TYR A 282 -8.45 9.13 -4.84
N LEU A 283 -8.30 9.55 -3.60
CA LEU A 283 -7.11 10.25 -3.12
C LEU A 283 -6.66 9.62 -1.81
N ALA A 284 -5.45 9.11 -1.79
CA ALA A 284 -4.81 8.59 -0.59
C ALA A 284 -3.66 9.52 -0.19
N ALA A 285 -3.59 9.87 1.08
CA ALA A 285 -2.48 10.59 1.69
C ALA A 285 -1.72 9.63 2.62
N GLY A 286 -0.40 9.62 2.57
CA GLY A 286 0.42 8.71 3.37
C GLY A 286 1.51 9.42 4.18
N GLY A 287 1.84 8.83 5.34
CA GLY A 287 2.87 9.32 6.24
C GLY A 287 4.29 8.95 5.82
N ASP A 288 5.26 9.54 6.51
CA ASP A 288 6.69 9.45 6.19
C ASP A 288 7.21 8.00 6.23
N GLU A 289 6.84 7.22 7.22
CA GLU A 289 7.31 5.84 7.36
C GLU A 289 6.80 4.95 6.22
N LEU A 290 5.56 5.17 5.77
CA LEU A 290 4.99 4.47 4.62
C LEU A 290 5.70 4.88 3.33
N TYR A 291 5.96 6.17 3.14
CA TYR A 291 6.67 6.67 1.96
C TYR A 291 8.08 6.08 1.87
N ASN A 292 8.86 6.15 2.95
CA ASN A 292 10.21 5.58 3.01
C ASN A 292 10.20 4.08 2.73
N TYR A 293 9.23 3.34 3.31
CA TYR A 293 9.07 1.91 3.05
C TYR A 293 8.81 1.61 1.57
N ILE A 294 7.91 2.37 0.93
CA ILE A 294 7.60 2.20 -0.50
C ILE A 294 8.83 2.53 -1.36
N GLN A 295 9.52 3.65 -1.10
CA GLN A 295 10.68 4.08 -1.89
C GLN A 295 11.81 3.07 -1.85
N VAL A 296 12.11 2.53 -0.67
CA VAL A 296 13.18 1.54 -0.49
C VAL A 296 12.81 0.23 -1.20
N ASN A 297 11.58 -0.25 -1.06
CA ASN A 297 11.15 -1.51 -1.68
C ASN A 297 10.93 -1.42 -3.19
N ALA A 298 10.63 -0.24 -3.73
CA ALA A 298 10.51 -0.03 -5.18
C ALA A 298 11.86 -0.19 -5.91
N GLN A 299 12.99 0.01 -5.22
CA GLN A 299 14.34 -0.05 -5.80
C GLN A 299 14.92 -1.47 -5.87
N THR A 300 14.27 -2.48 -5.27
CA THR A 300 14.83 -3.83 -5.10
C THR A 300 14.92 -4.66 -6.39
N GLY A 301 14.43 -4.17 -7.52
CA GLY A 301 14.45 -4.90 -8.79
C GLY A 301 15.84 -5.15 -9.41
N TYR A 302 16.90 -4.46 -8.96
CA TYR A 302 18.22 -4.48 -9.59
C TYR A 302 19.42 -4.65 -8.66
N SER A 303 19.23 -4.77 -7.35
CA SER A 303 20.33 -4.86 -6.38
C SER A 303 20.38 -6.21 -5.69
N GLN A 304 21.59 -6.79 -5.57
CA GLN A 304 21.84 -7.98 -4.76
C GLN A 304 21.76 -7.70 -3.25
N THR A 305 21.78 -6.45 -2.85
CA THR A 305 21.59 -6.02 -1.46
C THR A 305 20.20 -5.40 -1.38
N ILE A 306 19.28 -6.06 -0.69
CA ILE A 306 17.94 -5.52 -0.43
C ILE A 306 18.13 -4.40 0.59
N PRO A 307 17.89 -3.13 0.22
CA PRO A 307 17.83 -2.07 1.21
C PRO A 307 16.66 -2.39 2.15
N ASP A 308 16.90 -2.29 3.44
CA ASP A 308 15.90 -2.62 4.44
C ASP A 308 15.51 -1.35 5.20
N TYR A 309 14.25 -0.94 5.06
CA TYR A 309 13.68 0.14 5.85
C TYR A 309 12.68 -0.44 6.83
N THR A 310 12.86 -0.14 8.10
CA THR A 310 11.88 -0.45 9.14
C THR A 310 11.85 0.66 10.19
N ASN A 311 10.68 1.01 10.69
CA ASN A 311 10.52 1.83 11.88
C ASN A 311 10.10 0.98 13.11
N ILE A 312 10.22 -0.34 13.01
CA ILE A 312 9.92 -1.28 14.08
C ILE A 312 11.19 -1.51 14.90
N SER A 313 11.25 -0.97 16.11
CA SER A 313 12.37 -1.20 17.02
C SER A 313 12.37 -2.65 17.51
N GLY A 314 13.42 -3.41 17.17
CA GLY A 314 13.54 -4.83 17.51
C GLY A 314 12.78 -5.78 16.58
N GLY A 315 12.40 -5.32 15.38
CA GLY A 315 11.70 -6.11 14.37
C GLY A 315 11.83 -5.54 12.97
N TYR A 316 11.05 -6.06 12.03
CA TYR A 316 10.95 -5.62 10.65
C TYR A 316 9.54 -5.17 10.30
N GLY A 317 9.41 -4.43 9.19
CA GLY A 317 8.14 -3.98 8.64
C GLY A 317 7.90 -2.49 8.81
N VAL A 318 6.65 -2.08 8.78
CA VAL A 318 6.26 -0.67 8.85
C VAL A 318 5.01 -0.48 9.71
N PHE A 319 5.05 0.52 10.57
CA PHE A 319 3.90 1.05 11.28
C PHE A 319 3.77 2.53 10.92
N SER A 320 2.73 2.86 10.18
CA SER A 320 2.52 4.22 9.67
C SER A 320 1.04 4.58 9.69
N SER A 321 0.70 5.70 9.10
CA SER A 321 -0.69 6.12 8.94
C SER A 321 -0.97 6.60 7.52
N ARG A 322 -2.25 6.54 7.17
CA ARG A 322 -2.79 7.05 5.91
C ARG A 322 -4.16 7.66 6.11
N ARG A 323 -4.62 8.42 5.14
CA ARG A 323 -5.99 8.89 5.03
C ARG A 323 -6.48 8.70 3.60
N ASN A 324 -7.61 8.02 3.46
CA ASN A 324 -8.25 7.84 2.16
C ASN A 324 -9.45 8.79 2.04
N LEU A 325 -9.65 9.28 0.82
CA LEU A 325 -10.74 10.17 0.46
C LEU A 325 -11.31 9.73 -0.88
N THR A 326 -12.63 9.74 -0.98
CA THR A 326 -13.34 9.48 -2.23
C THR A 326 -14.29 10.65 -2.51
N LYS A 327 -14.30 11.16 -3.76
CA LYS A 327 -15.19 12.22 -4.17
C LYS A 327 -15.76 11.97 -5.56
N GLU A 328 -17.08 12.03 -5.67
CA GLU A 328 -17.76 12.04 -6.96
C GLU A 328 -17.85 13.45 -7.52
N VAL A 329 -17.46 13.62 -8.78
CA VAL A 329 -17.46 14.89 -9.49
C VAL A 329 -18.10 14.79 -10.86
N GLY A 330 -18.59 15.90 -11.36
CA GLY A 330 -19.15 16.02 -12.71
C GLY A 330 -18.08 16.11 -13.79
N ILE A 331 -18.51 16.15 -15.04
CA ILE A 331 -17.72 16.56 -16.19
C ILE A 331 -18.35 17.82 -16.80
N SER A 332 -17.51 18.68 -17.39
CA SER A 332 -17.98 19.96 -17.95
C SER A 332 -18.98 19.75 -19.09
N ALA A 333 -19.86 20.73 -19.30
CA ALA A 333 -20.81 20.72 -20.43
C ALA A 333 -20.07 20.57 -21.78
N ARG A 334 -18.88 21.12 -21.90
CA ARG A 334 -18.04 20.94 -23.08
C ARG A 334 -17.62 19.47 -23.25
N THR A 335 -17.18 18.81 -22.20
CA THR A 335 -16.83 17.40 -22.22
C THR A 335 -18.00 16.53 -22.61
N GLN A 336 -19.21 16.82 -22.07
CA GLN A 336 -20.44 16.12 -22.42
C GLN A 336 -20.77 16.26 -23.90
N THR A 337 -20.72 17.50 -24.43
CA THR A 337 -20.94 17.78 -25.85
C THR A 337 -19.96 17.02 -26.74
N ASP A 338 -18.69 17.02 -26.38
CA ASP A 338 -17.64 16.31 -27.12
C ASP A 338 -17.86 14.78 -27.08
N LEU A 339 -18.34 14.22 -25.95
CA LEU A 339 -18.68 12.79 -25.82
C LEU A 339 -19.88 12.42 -26.70
N TYR A 340 -20.93 13.22 -26.72
CA TYR A 340 -22.13 13.01 -27.58
C TYR A 340 -21.78 13.15 -29.07
N GLY A 341 -20.80 13.97 -29.40
CA GLY A 341 -20.32 14.14 -30.77
C GLY A 341 -19.42 13.01 -31.31
N LYS A 342 -18.93 12.12 -30.41
CA LYS A 342 -18.14 10.96 -30.80
C LYS A 342 -19.05 9.80 -31.24
N PRO A 343 -18.62 8.99 -32.22
CA PRO A 343 -19.38 7.83 -32.68
C PRO A 343 -19.32 6.65 -31.66
N TRP A 344 -19.26 6.93 -30.36
CA TRP A 344 -19.16 5.95 -29.29
C TRP A 344 -20.51 5.59 -28.65
N GLY A 345 -21.60 6.10 -29.20
CA GLY A 345 -22.95 5.78 -28.73
C GLY A 345 -23.37 6.44 -27.44
N PHE A 346 -22.61 7.44 -26.92
CA PHE A 346 -23.05 8.22 -25.77
C PHE A 346 -24.26 9.07 -26.13
N LYS A 347 -25.29 9.03 -25.28
CA LYS A 347 -26.54 9.79 -25.43
C LYS A 347 -26.92 10.49 -24.14
N GLN A 348 -27.59 11.60 -24.27
CA GLN A 348 -28.22 12.29 -23.15
C GLN A 348 -29.37 11.42 -22.63
N GLN A 349 -29.48 11.26 -21.32
CA GLN A 349 -30.64 10.62 -20.67
C GLN A 349 -31.86 11.54 -20.67
#